data_403febc8f6362703d5a86cb0be415245
#
_entry.id   403febc8f6362703d5a86cb0be415245
#
_cell.length_a   1.000
_cell.length_b   1.000
_cell.length_c   1.000
_cell.angle_alpha   90.00
_cell.angle_beta   90.00
_cell.angle_gamma   90.00
#
_symmetry.space_group_name_H-M   'P 1'
#
loop_
_entity.id
_entity.type
_entity.pdbx_description
1 polymer ?
#
loop_
_entity_poly.entity_id
_entity_poly.type
_entity_poly.pdbx_seq_one_letter_code
_entity_poly.pdbx_strand_id
1 'polypeptide(L)'
;MNVESDVIGQLEASGIACIQLKECVTSDQNVNSIAWAMNWNYTFDKLYMWSLIQFKKIVFIDADMIVTANIDHLFEKKAFSAALAGVLFPTGKEIKILNSGLLVVEPSMDILGDLLKIAKTLIPEMKMKGLPVGDQDVINAYMPDWFEHKELILDDAYNLYAHYLQCYMRHHNYSFNPKKGKQIHIIHYVGVEKPWMINTPLQFIKMCKRMWPNLYYVWAYFKFLKISKGKTI
;
A
#
# COMPACT_ATOMS: atom_id res chain seq x y z
N MET A 1 -5.37 -1.50 -17.51
CA MET A 1 -4.63 -2.76 -17.78
C MET A 1 -5.51 -3.91 -17.33
N ASN A 2 -5.75 -4.91 -18.18
CA ASN A 2 -6.56 -6.06 -17.79
C ASN A 2 -5.63 -7.13 -17.21
N VAL A 3 -6.07 -7.74 -16.11
CA VAL A 3 -5.39 -8.93 -15.55
C VAL A 3 -5.71 -10.11 -16.47
N GLU A 4 -4.71 -10.96 -16.74
CA GLU A 4 -4.88 -12.14 -17.59
C GLU A 4 -5.87 -13.14 -16.95
N SER A 5 -6.68 -13.81 -17.78
CA SER A 5 -7.76 -14.68 -17.31
C SER A 5 -7.28 -15.87 -16.48
N ASP A 6 -6.08 -16.39 -16.76
CA ASP A 6 -5.46 -17.47 -15.99
C ASP A 6 -5.03 -17.00 -14.59
N VAL A 7 -4.56 -15.75 -14.46
CA VAL A 7 -4.24 -15.14 -13.17
C VAL A 7 -5.51 -14.93 -12.34
N ILE A 8 -6.59 -14.45 -12.97
CA ILE A 8 -7.90 -14.31 -12.29
C ILE A 8 -8.35 -15.69 -11.78
N GLY A 9 -8.30 -16.73 -12.62
CA GLY A 9 -8.67 -18.09 -12.22
C GLY A 9 -7.84 -18.63 -11.05
N GLN A 10 -6.53 -18.33 -10.98
CA GLN A 10 -5.67 -18.70 -9.86
C GLN A 10 -6.05 -17.98 -8.55
N LEU A 11 -6.40 -16.70 -8.64
CA LEU A 11 -6.86 -15.91 -7.49
C LEU A 11 -8.18 -16.45 -6.95
N GLU A 12 -9.15 -16.71 -7.83
CA GLU A 12 -10.45 -17.25 -7.47
C GLU A 12 -10.34 -18.67 -6.88
N ALA A 13 -9.48 -19.51 -7.44
CA ALA A 13 -9.19 -20.83 -6.87
C ALA A 13 -8.53 -20.75 -5.48
N SER A 14 -7.92 -19.61 -5.15
CA SER A 14 -7.36 -19.33 -3.82
C SER A 14 -8.38 -18.67 -2.87
N GLY A 15 -9.66 -18.57 -3.27
CA GLY A 15 -10.73 -17.96 -2.47
C GLY A 15 -10.80 -16.43 -2.54
N ILE A 16 -10.13 -15.82 -3.52
CA ILE A 16 -10.13 -14.36 -3.71
C ILE A 16 -11.18 -14.03 -4.79
N ALA A 17 -12.22 -13.28 -4.42
CA ALA A 17 -13.21 -12.80 -5.38
C ALA A 17 -12.62 -11.67 -6.22
N CYS A 18 -12.65 -11.81 -7.55
CA CYS A 18 -12.17 -10.80 -8.48
C CYS A 18 -13.34 -9.91 -8.94
N ILE A 19 -13.22 -8.60 -8.75
CA ILE A 19 -14.22 -7.61 -9.17
C ILE A 19 -13.64 -6.80 -10.33
N GLN A 20 -14.25 -6.91 -11.50
CA GLN A 20 -13.83 -6.12 -12.65
C GLN A 20 -14.42 -4.70 -12.54
N LEU A 21 -13.57 -3.70 -12.63
CA LEU A 21 -14.00 -2.31 -12.76
C LEU A 21 -14.54 -2.06 -14.18
N LYS A 22 -15.62 -1.31 -14.27
CA LYS A 22 -16.25 -0.95 -15.55
C LYS A 22 -15.70 0.33 -16.15
N GLU A 23 -15.14 1.19 -15.32
CA GLU A 23 -14.64 2.53 -15.67
C GLU A 23 -13.25 2.74 -15.08
N CYS A 24 -12.49 3.63 -15.70
CA CYS A 24 -11.19 4.12 -15.21
C CYS A 24 -11.31 5.57 -14.77
N VAL A 25 -10.56 5.98 -13.76
CA VAL A 25 -10.52 7.39 -13.29
C VAL A 25 -9.95 8.31 -14.37
N THR A 26 -8.95 7.84 -15.09
CA THR A 26 -8.35 8.58 -16.21
C THR A 26 -7.99 7.62 -17.35
N SER A 27 -8.21 8.09 -18.58
CA SER A 27 -7.73 7.44 -19.80
C SER A 27 -6.28 7.85 -20.16
N ASP A 28 -5.74 8.89 -19.52
CA ASP A 28 -4.38 9.35 -19.74
C ASP A 28 -3.37 8.44 -19.03
N GLN A 29 -2.75 7.54 -19.78
CA GLN A 29 -1.72 6.63 -19.28
C GLN A 29 -0.36 7.33 -19.07
N ASN A 30 -0.24 8.62 -19.39
CA ASN A 30 0.98 9.42 -19.26
C ASN A 30 0.78 10.59 -18.27
N VAL A 31 0.01 10.37 -17.22
CA VAL A 31 -0.17 11.35 -16.13
C VAL A 31 1.19 11.71 -15.53
N ASN A 32 2.00 10.70 -15.23
CA ASN A 32 3.33 10.85 -14.66
C ASN A 32 4.41 10.50 -15.71
N SER A 33 5.25 11.45 -16.05
CA SER A 33 6.40 11.27 -16.95
C SER A 33 7.71 10.94 -16.21
N ILE A 34 7.72 11.10 -14.87
CA ILE A 34 8.90 10.85 -14.05
C ILE A 34 9.05 9.33 -13.84
N ALA A 35 10.20 8.76 -14.19
CA ALA A 35 10.42 7.32 -14.24
C ALA A 35 10.04 6.55 -12.97
N TRP A 36 10.31 7.11 -11.78
CA TRP A 36 9.97 6.46 -10.51
C TRP A 36 8.48 6.55 -10.14
N ALA A 37 7.72 7.45 -10.77
CA ALA A 37 6.29 7.64 -10.55
C ALA A 37 5.42 7.07 -11.69
N MET A 38 5.99 6.46 -12.72
CA MET A 38 5.22 5.93 -13.86
C MET A 38 4.17 4.89 -13.43
N ASN A 39 4.48 4.09 -12.42
CA ASN A 39 3.53 3.10 -11.91
C ASN A 39 2.29 3.74 -11.25
N TRP A 40 2.37 5.01 -10.85
CA TRP A 40 1.24 5.72 -10.24
C TRP A 40 0.16 6.09 -11.26
N ASN A 41 0.45 5.98 -12.55
CA ASN A 41 -0.56 6.16 -13.60
C ASN A 41 -1.75 5.19 -13.46
N TYR A 42 -1.54 4.06 -12.79
CA TYR A 42 -2.54 3.01 -12.63
C TYR A 42 -3.15 2.95 -11.22
N THR A 43 -2.74 3.82 -10.30
CA THR A 43 -3.21 3.74 -8.91
C THR A 43 -4.57 4.39 -8.69
N PHE A 44 -5.00 5.27 -9.58
CA PHE A 44 -6.28 5.99 -9.45
C PHE A 44 -7.50 5.08 -9.43
N ASP A 45 -7.42 3.92 -10.09
CA ASP A 45 -8.55 2.99 -10.16
C ASP A 45 -8.93 2.43 -8.78
N LYS A 46 -8.02 2.47 -7.78
CA LYS A 46 -8.36 2.11 -6.40
C LYS A 46 -9.44 3.01 -5.79
N LEU A 47 -9.64 4.24 -6.29
CA LEU A 47 -10.72 5.12 -5.84
C LEU A 47 -12.10 4.47 -6.01
N TYR A 48 -12.26 3.53 -6.94
CA TYR A 48 -13.52 2.79 -7.10
C TYR A 48 -13.85 1.84 -5.94
N MET A 49 -12.97 1.65 -4.95
CA MET A 49 -13.34 0.91 -3.74
C MET A 49 -14.53 1.56 -3.02
N TRP A 50 -14.70 2.88 -3.15
CA TRP A 50 -15.87 3.58 -2.62
C TRP A 50 -17.19 3.27 -3.34
N SER A 51 -17.14 2.69 -4.56
CA SER A 51 -18.35 2.22 -5.27
C SER A 51 -18.88 0.88 -4.76
N LEU A 52 -18.12 0.17 -3.94
CA LEU A 52 -18.48 -1.17 -3.45
C LEU A 52 -19.48 -1.08 -2.28
N ILE A 53 -20.59 -0.38 -2.48
CA ILE A 53 -21.63 -0.06 -1.48
C ILE A 53 -22.34 -1.28 -0.89
N GLN A 54 -22.16 -2.48 -1.46
CA GLN A 54 -22.62 -3.75 -0.88
C GLN A 54 -21.87 -4.12 0.41
N PHE A 55 -20.71 -3.53 0.67
CA PHE A 55 -19.94 -3.72 1.89
C PHE A 55 -20.12 -2.52 2.82
N LYS A 56 -20.35 -2.78 4.12
CA LYS A 56 -20.40 -1.71 5.12
C LYS A 56 -19.04 -1.06 5.35
N LYS A 57 -17.98 -1.88 5.30
CA LYS A 57 -16.61 -1.44 5.56
C LYS A 57 -15.64 -2.31 4.77
N ILE A 58 -14.58 -1.69 4.30
CA ILE A 58 -13.48 -2.32 3.58
C ILE A 58 -12.17 -1.96 4.28
N VAL A 59 -11.31 -2.92 4.44
CA VAL A 59 -9.90 -2.69 4.77
C VAL A 59 -9.12 -2.92 3.48
N PHE A 60 -8.77 -1.83 2.80
CA PHE A 60 -7.98 -1.87 1.57
C PHE A 60 -6.51 -2.07 1.90
N ILE A 61 -5.83 -2.91 1.14
CA ILE A 61 -4.37 -3.09 1.18
C ILE A 61 -3.82 -3.13 -0.25
N ASP A 62 -2.68 -2.48 -0.49
CA ASP A 62 -1.99 -2.54 -1.77
C ASP A 62 -1.46 -3.96 -2.05
N ALA A 63 -1.38 -4.32 -3.34
CA ALA A 63 -0.95 -5.66 -3.78
C ALA A 63 0.53 -5.97 -3.47
N ASP A 64 1.31 -4.97 -3.08
CA ASP A 64 2.71 -5.09 -2.69
C ASP A 64 2.90 -5.09 -1.15
N MET A 65 1.87 -5.49 -0.43
CA MET A 65 1.90 -5.67 1.02
C MET A 65 1.85 -7.15 1.42
N ILE A 66 2.50 -7.49 2.53
CA ILE A 66 2.40 -8.80 3.17
C ILE A 66 1.78 -8.64 4.55
N VAL A 67 0.62 -9.27 4.76
CA VAL A 67 -0.02 -9.37 6.07
C VAL A 67 0.68 -10.47 6.88
N THR A 68 1.25 -10.11 8.02
CA THR A 68 2.08 -10.99 8.86
C THR A 68 1.41 -11.39 10.17
N ALA A 69 0.28 -10.77 10.48
CA ALA A 69 -0.54 -11.05 11.66
C ALA A 69 -2.01 -10.71 11.38
N ASN A 70 -2.92 -11.18 12.22
CA ASN A 70 -4.35 -10.87 12.08
C ASN A 70 -4.58 -9.35 12.15
N ILE A 71 -5.38 -8.83 11.23
CA ILE A 71 -5.74 -7.42 11.12
C ILE A 71 -7.26 -7.18 11.15
N ASP A 72 -8.08 -8.17 11.49
CA ASP A 72 -9.54 -8.08 11.47
C ASP A 72 -10.07 -6.95 12.35
N HIS A 73 -9.37 -6.61 13.44
CA HIS A 73 -9.70 -5.49 14.32
C HIS A 73 -9.66 -4.11 13.60
N LEU A 74 -9.09 -4.04 12.39
CA LEU A 74 -9.17 -2.81 11.57
C LEU A 74 -10.60 -2.53 11.10
N PHE A 75 -11.48 -3.53 11.02
CA PHE A 75 -12.89 -3.30 10.74
C PHE A 75 -13.63 -2.52 11.85
N GLU A 76 -13.03 -2.42 13.05
CA GLU A 76 -13.57 -1.61 14.15
C GLU A 76 -13.09 -0.15 14.08
N LYS A 77 -12.10 0.16 13.25
CA LYS A 77 -11.58 1.52 13.08
C LYS A 77 -12.54 2.39 12.28
N LYS A 78 -12.42 3.70 12.46
CA LYS A 78 -13.18 4.68 11.68
C LYS A 78 -12.74 4.69 10.20
N ALA A 79 -13.62 5.10 9.31
CA ALA A 79 -13.25 5.36 7.92
C ALA A 79 -12.09 6.37 7.86
N PHE A 80 -11.27 6.27 6.82
CA PHE A 80 -10.02 6.99 6.62
C PHE A 80 -8.92 6.69 7.66
N SER A 81 -9.06 5.66 8.52
CA SER A 81 -7.93 5.21 9.32
C SER A 81 -6.83 4.67 8.41
N ALA A 82 -5.62 5.22 8.54
CA ALA A 82 -4.44 4.89 7.74
C ALA A 82 -3.16 5.15 8.54
N ALA A 83 -2.03 4.57 8.11
CA ALA A 83 -0.73 4.97 8.62
C ALA A 83 -0.24 6.26 7.94
N LEU A 84 0.73 6.93 8.54
CA LEU A 84 1.39 8.09 7.93
C LEU A 84 2.11 7.71 6.64
N ALA A 85 2.15 8.63 5.69
CA ALA A 85 2.99 8.46 4.51
C ALA A 85 4.47 8.59 4.91
N GLY A 86 5.29 7.65 4.44
CA GLY A 86 6.69 7.58 4.83
C GLY A 86 6.89 6.84 6.16
N VAL A 87 8.05 7.06 6.75
CA VAL A 87 8.46 6.44 8.01
C VAL A 87 9.18 7.47 8.89
N LEU A 88 8.85 7.48 10.17
CA LEU A 88 9.54 8.34 11.13
C LEU A 88 11.01 7.91 11.28
N PHE A 89 11.26 6.60 11.28
CA PHE A 89 12.59 6.04 11.48
C PHE A 89 13.11 5.34 10.20
N PRO A 90 14.36 5.53 9.79
CA PRO A 90 15.41 6.36 10.44
C PRO A 90 15.40 7.82 9.99
N THR A 91 14.41 8.28 9.23
CA THR A 91 14.45 9.60 8.57
C THR A 91 14.32 10.77 9.53
N GLY A 92 13.67 10.56 10.68
CA GLY A 92 13.36 11.62 11.65
C GLY A 92 12.32 12.64 11.15
N LYS A 93 11.72 12.39 9.97
CA LYS A 93 10.74 13.29 9.36
C LYS A 93 9.35 12.67 9.44
N GLU A 94 8.46 13.36 10.11
CA GLU A 94 7.03 13.06 10.10
C GLU A 94 6.39 13.70 8.86
N ILE A 95 5.80 12.87 8.01
CA ILE A 95 5.03 13.33 6.87
C ILE A 95 3.55 13.33 7.29
N LYS A 96 2.96 14.52 7.39
CA LYS A 96 1.63 14.74 7.99
C LYS A 96 0.47 14.46 7.03
N ILE A 97 0.59 13.44 6.21
CA ILE A 97 -0.46 12.97 5.30
C ILE A 97 -0.63 11.45 5.41
N LEU A 98 -1.80 10.95 5.07
CA LEU A 98 -2.05 9.52 5.06
C LEU A 98 -1.32 8.82 3.92
N ASN A 99 -0.97 7.54 4.16
CA ASN A 99 -0.56 6.62 3.10
C ASN A 99 -1.76 5.79 2.62
N SER A 100 -2.02 5.78 1.33
CA SER A 100 -3.16 5.08 0.73
C SER A 100 -2.97 3.57 0.54
N GLY A 101 -1.80 3.04 0.89
CA GLY A 101 -1.51 1.60 0.73
C GLY A 101 -2.29 0.71 1.69
N LEU A 102 -2.56 1.20 2.91
CA LEU A 102 -3.55 0.63 3.83
C LEU A 102 -4.56 1.70 4.20
N LEU A 103 -5.85 1.41 3.97
CA LEU A 103 -6.92 2.36 4.26
C LEU A 103 -8.18 1.64 4.73
N VAL A 104 -8.77 2.13 5.82
CA VAL A 104 -10.11 1.72 6.24
C VAL A 104 -11.13 2.58 5.54
N VAL A 105 -12.07 1.96 4.81
CA VAL A 105 -13.04 2.64 3.97
C VAL A 105 -14.46 2.25 4.36
N GLU A 106 -15.34 3.23 4.40
CA GLU A 106 -16.79 3.04 4.37
C GLU A 106 -17.28 3.47 2.98
N PRO A 107 -17.67 2.51 2.11
CA PRO A 107 -18.08 2.82 0.74
C PRO A 107 -19.24 3.80 0.66
N SER A 108 -19.12 4.78 -0.23
CA SER A 108 -20.12 5.83 -0.46
C SER A 108 -19.99 6.39 -1.87
N MET A 109 -21.06 6.43 -2.61
CA MET A 109 -21.09 7.04 -3.94
C MET A 109 -20.86 8.55 -3.91
N ASP A 110 -21.25 9.22 -2.83
CA ASP A 110 -21.01 10.67 -2.65
C ASP A 110 -19.51 10.93 -2.49
N ILE A 111 -18.83 10.15 -1.61
CA ILE A 111 -17.37 10.25 -1.44
C ILE A 111 -16.66 9.94 -2.76
N LEU A 112 -17.06 8.88 -3.47
CA LEU A 112 -16.50 8.57 -4.78
C LEU A 112 -16.66 9.76 -5.74
N GLY A 113 -17.87 10.34 -5.81
CA GLY A 113 -18.15 11.48 -6.67
C GLY A 113 -17.22 12.68 -6.37
N ASP A 114 -16.96 12.96 -5.10
CA ASP A 114 -16.08 14.05 -4.69
C ASP A 114 -14.61 13.74 -4.99
N LEU A 115 -14.16 12.51 -4.72
CA LEU A 115 -12.80 12.07 -5.09
C LEU A 115 -12.54 12.17 -6.61
N LEU A 116 -13.53 11.78 -7.44
CA LEU A 116 -13.43 11.89 -8.89
C LEU A 116 -13.39 13.35 -9.37
N LYS A 117 -14.14 14.26 -8.73
CA LYS A 117 -14.06 15.70 -9.00
C LYS A 117 -12.68 16.27 -8.67
N ILE A 118 -12.13 15.88 -7.51
CA ILE A 118 -10.77 16.27 -7.11
C ILE A 118 -9.74 15.74 -8.11
N ALA A 119 -9.81 14.46 -8.47
CA ALA A 119 -8.91 13.86 -9.45
C ALA A 119 -8.94 14.59 -10.79
N LYS A 120 -10.14 14.93 -11.28
CA LYS A 120 -10.33 15.66 -12.55
C LYS A 120 -9.66 17.03 -12.57
N THR A 121 -9.49 17.68 -11.43
CA THR A 121 -8.83 18.98 -11.30
C THR A 121 -7.35 18.85 -10.98
N LEU A 122 -7.02 17.99 -10.01
CA LEU A 122 -5.67 17.83 -9.48
C LEU A 122 -4.71 17.21 -10.50
N ILE A 123 -5.15 16.19 -11.24
CA ILE A 123 -4.29 15.49 -12.20
C ILE A 123 -3.74 16.44 -13.29
N PRO A 124 -4.57 17.24 -14.01
CA PRO A 124 -4.06 18.18 -15.00
C PRO A 124 -3.17 19.26 -14.37
N GLU A 125 -3.51 19.74 -13.18
CA GLU A 125 -2.72 20.76 -12.48
C GLU A 125 -1.31 20.27 -12.16
N MET A 126 -1.20 19.07 -11.58
CA MET A 126 0.10 18.48 -11.22
C MET A 126 0.93 18.14 -12.47
N LYS A 127 0.27 17.64 -13.53
CA LYS A 127 0.91 17.40 -14.82
C LYS A 127 1.50 18.67 -15.42
N MET A 128 0.77 19.80 -15.41
CA MET A 128 1.27 21.10 -15.88
C MET A 128 2.48 21.59 -15.06
N LYS A 129 2.52 21.29 -13.76
CA LYS A 129 3.65 21.63 -12.89
C LYS A 129 4.84 20.66 -13.04
N GLY A 130 4.72 19.58 -13.82
CA GLY A 130 5.73 18.53 -13.91
C GLY A 130 5.93 17.77 -12.61
N LEU A 131 4.92 17.75 -11.73
CA LEU A 131 4.94 17.05 -10.45
C LEU A 131 4.19 15.71 -10.55
N PRO A 132 4.68 14.66 -9.89
CA PRO A 132 3.98 13.38 -9.87
C PRO A 132 2.69 13.48 -9.07
N VAL A 133 1.69 12.69 -9.44
CA VAL A 133 0.40 12.60 -8.75
C VAL A 133 -0.12 11.17 -8.78
N GLY A 134 -0.71 10.73 -7.68
CA GLY A 134 -1.33 9.43 -7.53
C GLY A 134 -2.66 9.50 -6.76
N ASP A 135 -3.25 8.35 -6.52
CA ASP A 135 -4.46 8.21 -5.71
C ASP A 135 -4.32 8.80 -4.30
N GLN A 136 -3.14 8.63 -3.70
CA GLN A 136 -2.83 9.18 -2.37
C GLN A 136 -3.00 10.70 -2.32
N ASP A 137 -2.58 11.41 -3.37
CA ASP A 137 -2.71 12.87 -3.44
C ASP A 137 -4.18 13.29 -3.52
N VAL A 138 -4.99 12.55 -4.27
CA VAL A 138 -6.44 12.77 -4.37
C VAL A 138 -7.12 12.56 -3.02
N ILE A 139 -6.79 11.48 -2.32
CA ILE A 139 -7.40 11.17 -1.01
C ILE A 139 -6.98 12.18 0.05
N ASN A 140 -5.70 12.60 0.06
CA ASN A 140 -5.23 13.66 0.97
C ASN A 140 -5.83 15.03 0.64
N ALA A 141 -6.11 15.33 -0.63
CA ALA A 141 -6.81 16.56 -1.01
C ALA A 141 -8.30 16.55 -0.61
N TYR A 142 -8.92 15.35 -0.48
CA TYR A 142 -10.28 15.20 0.04
C TYR A 142 -10.34 15.43 1.57
N MET A 143 -9.29 15.03 2.32
CA MET A 143 -9.17 15.23 3.77
C MET A 143 -7.88 15.98 4.12
N PRO A 144 -7.80 17.29 3.85
CA PRO A 144 -6.56 18.05 4.06
C PRO A 144 -6.16 18.20 5.53
N ASP A 145 -7.12 18.06 6.43
CA ASP A 145 -6.95 18.10 7.89
C ASP A 145 -6.82 16.71 8.54
N TRP A 146 -6.67 15.64 7.74
CA TRP A 146 -6.62 14.26 8.22
C TRP A 146 -5.64 14.06 9.41
N PHE A 147 -4.49 14.70 9.38
CA PHE A 147 -3.47 14.58 10.42
C PHE A 147 -3.92 15.13 11.78
N GLU A 148 -4.89 16.04 11.81
CA GLU A 148 -5.44 16.59 13.05
C GLU A 148 -6.37 15.57 13.76
N HIS A 149 -6.88 14.59 13.02
CA HIS A 149 -7.72 13.50 13.51
C HIS A 149 -6.87 12.34 14.04
N LYS A 150 -6.32 12.47 15.25
CA LYS A 150 -5.37 11.51 15.82
C LYS A 150 -5.92 10.08 15.93
N GLU A 151 -7.23 9.93 16.07
CA GLU A 151 -7.93 8.64 16.13
C GLU A 151 -7.93 7.89 14.78
N LEU A 152 -7.62 8.56 13.68
CA LEU A 152 -7.50 7.95 12.34
C LEU A 152 -6.07 7.47 12.05
N ILE A 153 -5.09 7.92 12.83
CA ILE A 153 -3.70 7.57 12.60
C ILE A 153 -3.42 6.18 13.14
N LEU A 154 -3.15 5.25 12.23
CA LEU A 154 -2.68 3.91 12.58
C LEU A 154 -1.17 3.94 12.84
N ASP A 155 -0.74 2.99 13.65
CA ASP A 155 0.67 2.78 13.91
C ASP A 155 1.46 2.31 12.67
N ASP A 156 2.75 2.61 12.61
CA ASP A 156 3.65 2.15 11.55
C ASP A 156 3.66 0.62 11.38
N ALA A 157 3.30 -0.14 12.42
CA ALA A 157 3.17 -1.59 12.38
C ALA A 157 2.18 -2.10 11.31
N TYR A 158 1.23 -1.26 10.89
CA TYR A 158 0.24 -1.59 9.85
C TYR A 158 0.67 -1.21 8.43
N ASN A 159 1.76 -0.47 8.29
CA ASN A 159 2.29 -0.06 6.97
C ASN A 159 3.82 0.08 7.02
N LEU A 160 4.49 -0.91 7.60
CA LEU A 160 5.93 -0.83 7.82
C LEU A 160 6.68 -1.04 6.51
N TYR A 161 7.39 -0.02 6.05
CA TYR A 161 8.16 -0.10 4.82
C TYR A 161 9.30 -1.10 4.93
N ALA A 162 9.31 -2.09 4.04
CA ALA A 162 10.26 -3.19 4.04
C ALA A 162 11.73 -2.73 4.06
N HIS A 163 12.03 -1.59 3.42
CA HIS A 163 13.37 -0.99 3.42
C HIS A 163 13.89 -0.62 4.81
N TYR A 164 12.99 -0.33 5.76
CA TYR A 164 13.35 0.09 7.11
C TYR A 164 13.07 -0.97 8.17
N LEU A 165 12.60 -2.16 7.76
CA LEU A 165 12.24 -3.26 8.66
C LEU A 165 13.32 -3.57 9.70
N GLN A 166 14.60 -3.60 9.27
CA GLN A 166 15.71 -3.85 10.19
C GLN A 166 15.87 -2.77 11.25
N CYS A 167 15.68 -1.49 10.87
CA CYS A 167 15.75 -0.36 11.81
C CYS A 167 14.66 -0.50 12.88
N TYR A 168 13.43 -0.74 12.46
CA TYR A 168 12.30 -0.91 13.38
C TYR A 168 12.49 -2.10 14.34
N MET A 169 12.94 -3.25 13.83
CA MET A 169 13.17 -4.43 14.66
C MET A 169 14.34 -4.29 15.62
N ARG A 170 15.44 -3.66 15.20
CA ARG A 170 16.66 -3.56 16.03
C ARG A 170 16.66 -2.40 17.01
N HIS A 171 16.01 -1.29 16.66
CA HIS A 171 16.16 -0.04 17.39
C HIS A 171 14.85 0.49 17.98
N HIS A 172 13.70 -0.02 17.53
CA HIS A 172 12.38 0.51 17.94
C HIS A 172 11.43 -0.56 18.49
N ASN A 173 11.99 -1.70 18.90
CA ASN A 173 11.26 -2.78 19.57
C ASN A 173 10.09 -3.38 18.77
N TYR A 174 10.15 -3.35 17.43
CA TYR A 174 9.16 -4.04 16.60
C TYR A 174 9.55 -5.51 16.42
N SER A 175 8.54 -6.41 16.35
CA SER A 175 8.76 -7.85 16.22
C SER A 175 7.60 -8.53 15.52
N PHE A 176 7.87 -9.63 14.82
CA PHE A 176 6.83 -10.56 14.35
C PHE A 176 6.25 -11.42 15.48
N ASN A 177 6.91 -11.47 16.63
CA ASN A 177 6.41 -12.17 17.80
C ASN A 177 5.94 -11.12 18.84
N PRO A 178 4.63 -11.06 19.16
CA PRO A 178 4.07 -10.07 20.08
C PRO A 178 4.62 -10.18 21.51
N LYS A 179 5.18 -11.36 21.87
CA LYS A 179 5.83 -11.54 23.18
C LYS A 179 7.22 -10.89 23.27
N LYS A 180 7.80 -10.50 22.13
CA LYS A 180 9.18 -9.95 22.04
C LYS A 180 9.22 -8.46 21.73
N GLY A 181 8.08 -7.84 21.41
CA GLY A 181 8.01 -6.43 21.08
C GLY A 181 6.69 -6.06 20.40
N LYS A 182 6.61 -4.84 19.89
CA LYS A 182 5.44 -4.34 19.17
C LYS A 182 5.22 -5.14 17.90
N GLN A 183 4.05 -5.76 17.77
CA GLN A 183 3.76 -6.67 16.66
C GLN A 183 3.73 -5.94 15.32
N ILE A 184 4.50 -6.45 14.35
CA ILE A 184 4.41 -6.04 12.96
C ILE A 184 3.20 -6.76 12.36
N HIS A 185 2.25 -6.00 11.81
CA HIS A 185 1.03 -6.54 11.19
C HIS A 185 1.16 -6.61 9.68
N ILE A 186 1.74 -5.58 9.05
CA ILE A 186 1.86 -5.49 7.60
C ILE A 186 3.23 -4.95 7.22
N ILE A 187 3.86 -5.59 6.24
CA ILE A 187 5.07 -5.10 5.57
C ILE A 187 4.69 -4.58 4.18
N HIS A 188 5.07 -3.36 3.88
CA HIS A 188 4.83 -2.73 2.59
C HIS A 188 6.13 -2.66 1.77
N TYR A 189 6.14 -3.30 0.61
CA TYR A 189 7.27 -3.27 -0.31
C TYR A 189 7.15 -2.09 -1.28
N VAL A 190 7.19 -0.87 -0.75
CA VAL A 190 7.15 0.37 -1.55
C VAL A 190 8.29 0.44 -2.57
N GLY A 191 8.09 1.20 -3.64
CA GLY A 191 9.10 1.44 -4.68
C GLY A 191 9.01 0.49 -5.87
N VAL A 192 9.87 0.69 -6.85
CA VAL A 192 9.79 0.02 -8.17
C VAL A 192 10.26 -1.43 -8.10
N GLU A 193 11.30 -1.71 -7.32
CA GLU A 193 11.90 -3.03 -7.27
C GLU A 193 11.31 -3.87 -6.15
N LYS A 194 10.88 -5.06 -6.49
CA LYS A 194 10.19 -5.99 -5.60
C LYS A 194 10.96 -7.32 -5.49
N PRO A 195 10.95 -7.99 -4.30
CA PRO A 195 11.62 -9.29 -4.15
C PRO A 195 11.10 -10.37 -5.12
N TRP A 196 9.84 -10.31 -5.52
CA TRP A 196 9.24 -11.28 -6.46
C TRP A 196 9.63 -11.06 -7.92
N MET A 197 10.32 -9.97 -8.25
CA MET A 197 10.90 -9.73 -9.59
C MET A 197 12.25 -10.41 -9.76
N ILE A 198 12.78 -11.09 -8.74
CA ILE A 198 14.06 -11.81 -8.79
C ILE A 198 13.87 -13.14 -9.50
N ASN A 199 14.38 -13.23 -10.71
CA ASN A 199 14.30 -14.44 -11.53
C ASN A 199 15.64 -15.15 -11.71
N THR A 200 16.76 -14.53 -11.32
CA THR A 200 18.09 -15.10 -11.46
C THR A 200 18.95 -14.93 -10.20
N PRO A 201 19.93 -15.82 -9.96
CA PRO A 201 20.87 -15.67 -8.85
C PRO A 201 21.64 -14.33 -8.86
N LEU A 202 21.97 -13.83 -10.04
CA LEU A 202 22.65 -12.55 -10.18
C LEU A 202 21.79 -11.38 -9.73
N GLN A 203 20.50 -11.38 -10.09
CA GLN A 203 19.54 -10.38 -9.60
C GLN A 203 19.40 -10.44 -8.07
N PHE A 204 19.35 -11.65 -7.49
CA PHE A 204 19.33 -11.84 -6.05
C PHE A 204 20.56 -11.22 -5.37
N ILE A 205 21.77 -11.51 -5.87
CA ILE A 205 23.00 -10.94 -5.34
C ILE A 205 23.01 -9.40 -5.45
N LYS A 206 22.57 -8.85 -6.59
CA LYS A 206 22.47 -7.40 -6.79
C LYS A 206 21.50 -6.77 -5.80
N MET A 207 20.33 -7.39 -5.57
CA MET A 207 19.35 -6.91 -4.59
C MET A 207 19.92 -6.96 -3.16
N CYS A 208 20.56 -8.07 -2.75
CA CYS A 208 21.19 -8.18 -1.44
C CYS A 208 22.28 -7.10 -1.22
N LYS A 209 23.10 -6.84 -2.23
CA LYS A 209 24.13 -5.79 -2.16
C LYS A 209 23.50 -4.40 -1.99
N ARG A 210 22.45 -4.10 -2.73
CA ARG A 210 21.77 -2.80 -2.66
C ARG A 210 21.01 -2.61 -1.35
N MET A 211 20.39 -3.67 -0.83
CA MET A 211 19.63 -3.62 0.42
C MET A 211 20.56 -3.71 1.66
N TRP A 212 21.86 -3.88 1.48
CA TRP A 212 22.79 -3.90 2.60
C TRP A 212 22.77 -2.57 3.37
N PRO A 213 22.76 -2.59 4.71
CA PRO A 213 22.76 -3.77 5.59
C PRO A 213 21.35 -4.36 5.87
N ASN A 214 20.26 -3.84 5.26
CA ASN A 214 18.88 -4.22 5.56
C ASN A 214 18.48 -5.52 4.83
N LEU A 215 19.13 -6.64 5.13
CA LEU A 215 18.78 -7.93 4.56
C LEU A 215 17.41 -8.48 5.04
N TYR A 216 16.81 -7.88 6.06
CA TYR A 216 15.45 -8.20 6.48
C TYR A 216 14.40 -7.96 5.38
N TYR A 217 14.65 -7.04 4.45
CA TYR A 217 13.85 -6.83 3.27
C TYR A 217 13.62 -8.12 2.47
N VAL A 218 14.71 -8.82 2.14
CA VAL A 218 14.67 -10.06 1.36
C VAL A 218 14.23 -11.24 2.22
N TRP A 219 14.75 -11.33 3.45
CA TRP A 219 14.42 -12.39 4.39
C TRP A 219 12.92 -12.45 4.70
N ALA A 220 12.27 -11.32 4.98
CA ALA A 220 10.86 -11.28 5.30
C ALA A 220 10.00 -11.81 4.14
N TYR A 221 10.31 -11.40 2.91
CA TYR A 221 9.60 -11.90 1.74
C TYR A 221 9.67 -13.43 1.64
N PHE A 222 10.86 -14.01 1.70
CA PHE A 222 11.01 -15.46 1.58
C PHE A 222 10.42 -16.22 2.77
N LYS A 223 10.47 -15.65 3.96
CA LYS A 223 9.82 -16.24 5.14
C LYS A 223 8.31 -16.38 4.91
N PHE A 224 7.64 -15.30 4.53
CA PHE A 224 6.18 -15.31 4.38
C PHE A 224 5.72 -16.03 3.10
N LEU A 225 6.54 -16.03 2.04
CA LEU A 225 6.29 -16.86 0.86
C LEU A 225 6.27 -18.36 1.19
N LYS A 226 7.13 -18.83 2.11
CA LYS A 226 7.11 -20.25 2.56
C LYS A 226 5.84 -20.58 3.32
N ILE A 227 5.37 -19.66 4.17
CA ILE A 227 4.13 -19.83 4.92
C ILE A 227 2.93 -19.94 3.96
N SER A 228 2.83 -19.05 2.98
CA SER A 228 1.74 -19.05 2.00
C SER A 228 1.67 -20.34 1.17
N LYS A 229 2.80 -21.02 0.99
CA LYS A 229 2.88 -22.33 0.30
C LYS A 229 2.63 -23.54 1.22
N GLY A 230 2.11 -23.32 2.43
CA GLY A 230 1.78 -24.37 3.39
C GLY A 230 2.99 -25.11 3.97
N LYS A 231 4.20 -24.60 3.80
CA LYS A 231 5.41 -25.15 4.43
C LYS A 231 5.62 -24.43 5.76
N THR A 232 5.29 -25.12 6.85
CA THR A 232 5.64 -24.68 8.22
C THR A 232 7.14 -24.44 8.32
N ILE A 233 7.54 -23.33 8.93
CA ILE A 233 8.95 -22.98 9.20
C ILE A 233 9.38 -23.63 10.50
#